data_74cc47981debbbcda07aa8f58fbaf0f7
#
_entry.id   74cc47981debbbcda07aa8f58fbaf0f7
#
_cell.length_a   1.000
_cell.length_b   1.000
_cell.length_c   1.000
_cell.angle_alpha   90.00
_cell.angle_beta   90.00
_cell.angle_gamma   90.00
#
_symmetry.space_group_name_H-M   'P 1'
#
loop_
_entity.id
_entity.type
_entity.pdbx_description
1 polymer ?
#
loop_
_entity_poly.entity_id
_entity_poly.type
_entity_poly.pdbx_seq_one_letter_code
_entity_poly.pdbx_strand_id
1 'polypeptide(L)'
;MWALKHEYALMKILLVGDYDQSVIAHQAIPRAIDLAAQSLAAEVEQFWIRTAELNPQTMPEFDAMWCVPFSPYEKPEMVIAAIKVARENDIPFLGTCAGYQHAVIEYARNVLGFGPAASAEDDPDTPMPVIAPLACKLYDQAEAINIEHGSRAGDIYQAEKVMEEYHCGFGVNRDFVNIFENSQLRFSGYDDHGEPRICEITAHRFFIGTAFQPERSALKQTVHPLITAFLTAAL
;
A
#
# COMPACT_ATOMS: atom_id res chain seq x y z
N MET A 1 -4.27 0.75 -44.88
CA MET A 1 -4.29 1.40 -43.56
C MET A 1 -3.98 0.32 -42.54
N TRP A 2 -2.70 0.15 -42.20
CA TRP A 2 -2.23 -0.88 -41.26
C TRP A 2 -2.46 -0.33 -39.84
N ALA A 3 -3.40 -0.92 -39.11
CA ALA A 3 -3.51 -0.71 -37.68
C ALA A 3 -2.32 -1.41 -37.05
N LEU A 4 -1.38 -0.65 -36.51
CA LEU A 4 -0.38 -1.15 -35.59
C LEU A 4 -1.15 -1.69 -34.38
N LYS A 5 -1.30 -3.03 -34.27
CA LYS A 5 -1.61 -3.66 -33.00
C LYS A 5 -0.41 -3.38 -32.11
N HIS A 6 -0.54 -2.43 -31.20
CA HIS A 6 0.31 -2.40 -30.03
C HIS A 6 -0.06 -3.66 -29.26
N GLU A 7 0.76 -4.69 -29.33
CA GLU A 7 0.76 -5.77 -28.35
C GLU A 7 1.24 -5.11 -27.04
N TYR A 8 0.29 -4.67 -26.22
CA TYR A 8 0.62 -4.34 -24.83
C TYR A 8 1.05 -5.64 -24.17
N ALA A 9 2.25 -5.64 -23.57
CA ALA A 9 2.68 -6.77 -22.75
C ALA A 9 1.66 -6.93 -21.61
N LEU A 10 1.28 -8.17 -21.33
CA LEU A 10 0.39 -8.49 -20.22
C LEU A 10 1.08 -8.12 -18.89
N MET A 11 0.55 -7.12 -18.21
CA MET A 11 1.07 -6.68 -16.92
C MET A 11 0.66 -7.66 -15.83
N LYS A 12 1.61 -8.11 -15.01
CA LYS A 12 1.38 -9.05 -13.92
C LYS A 12 1.44 -8.35 -12.56
N ILE A 13 0.32 -8.35 -11.85
CA ILE A 13 0.21 -7.74 -10.51
C ILE A 13 0.17 -8.83 -9.46
N LEU A 14 1.19 -8.84 -8.59
CA LEU A 14 1.25 -9.71 -7.43
C LEU A 14 0.48 -9.09 -6.26
N LEU A 15 -0.54 -9.81 -5.77
CA LEU A 15 -1.31 -9.46 -4.58
C LEU A 15 -0.82 -10.32 -3.41
N VAL A 16 -0.21 -9.67 -2.40
CA VAL A 16 0.35 -10.32 -1.22
C VAL A 16 -0.58 -10.15 -0.03
N GLY A 17 -1.07 -11.24 0.53
CA GLY A 17 -1.92 -11.27 1.71
C GLY A 17 -2.80 -12.51 1.78
N ASP A 18 -3.44 -12.71 2.93
CA ASP A 18 -4.23 -13.91 3.22
C ASP A 18 -5.68 -13.67 2.78
N TYR A 19 -6.00 -14.11 1.56
CA TYR A 19 -7.30 -13.88 0.95
C TYR A 19 -8.45 -14.43 1.79
N ASP A 20 -9.43 -13.59 2.08
CA ASP A 20 -10.69 -13.94 2.71
C ASP A 20 -11.85 -13.30 1.94
N GLN A 21 -12.77 -14.15 1.48
CA GLN A 21 -13.94 -13.72 0.71
C GLN A 21 -14.88 -12.80 1.53
N SER A 22 -14.87 -12.86 2.85
CA SER A 22 -15.70 -12.01 3.70
C SER A 22 -15.17 -10.57 3.79
N VAL A 23 -13.90 -10.34 3.45
CA VAL A 23 -13.26 -9.03 3.52
C VAL A 23 -13.65 -8.19 2.30
N ILE A 24 -14.34 -7.08 2.53
CA ILE A 24 -14.84 -6.18 1.48
C ILE A 24 -13.71 -5.68 0.58
N ALA A 25 -12.57 -5.30 1.16
CA ALA A 25 -11.40 -4.86 0.41
C ALA A 25 -10.89 -5.93 -0.57
N HIS A 26 -10.86 -7.20 -0.14
CA HIS A 26 -10.43 -8.31 -1.01
C HIS A 26 -11.36 -8.51 -2.21
N GLN A 27 -12.65 -8.25 -2.05
CA GLN A 27 -13.61 -8.26 -3.17
C GLN A 27 -13.45 -7.03 -4.09
N ALA A 28 -13.03 -5.90 -3.52
CA ALA A 28 -12.90 -4.64 -4.23
C ALA A 28 -11.62 -4.56 -5.08
N ILE A 29 -10.50 -5.14 -4.62
CA ILE A 29 -9.19 -5.07 -5.28
C ILE A 29 -9.23 -5.52 -6.75
N PRO A 30 -9.77 -6.71 -7.11
CA PRO A 30 -9.84 -7.12 -8.50
C PRO A 30 -10.59 -6.12 -9.38
N ARG A 31 -11.72 -5.61 -8.88
CA ARG A 31 -12.52 -4.60 -9.60
C ARG A 31 -11.80 -3.28 -9.78
N ALA A 32 -11.03 -2.87 -8.75
CA ALA A 32 -10.26 -1.63 -8.79
C ALA A 32 -9.13 -1.70 -9.82
N ILE A 33 -8.45 -2.85 -9.90
CA ILE A 33 -7.44 -3.12 -10.92
C ILE A 33 -8.09 -3.12 -12.31
N ASP A 34 -9.21 -3.83 -12.50
CA ASP A 34 -9.92 -3.90 -13.78
C ASP A 34 -10.37 -2.52 -14.28
N LEU A 35 -10.95 -1.70 -13.39
CA LEU A 35 -11.37 -0.34 -13.73
C LEU A 35 -10.18 0.55 -14.13
N ALA A 36 -9.09 0.48 -13.38
CA ALA A 36 -7.88 1.24 -13.69
C ALA A 36 -7.23 0.75 -14.99
N ALA A 37 -7.13 -0.57 -15.21
CA ALA A 37 -6.60 -1.16 -16.44
C ALA A 37 -7.41 -0.74 -17.68
N GLN A 38 -8.75 -0.77 -17.58
CA GLN A 38 -9.64 -0.28 -18.65
C GLN A 38 -9.40 1.20 -18.98
N SER A 39 -9.19 2.04 -17.95
CA SER A 39 -8.90 3.46 -18.17
C SER A 39 -7.57 3.72 -18.87
N LEU A 40 -6.61 2.79 -18.71
CA LEU A 40 -5.29 2.82 -19.34
C LEU A 40 -5.22 2.06 -20.68
N ALA A 41 -6.30 1.38 -21.08
CA ALA A 41 -6.32 0.44 -22.19
C ALA A 41 -5.23 -0.66 -22.08
N ALA A 42 -4.90 -1.07 -20.85
CA ALA A 42 -3.88 -2.07 -20.53
C ALA A 42 -4.50 -3.44 -20.27
N GLU A 43 -3.74 -4.51 -20.57
CA GLU A 43 -4.10 -5.88 -20.17
C GLU A 43 -3.37 -6.23 -18.89
N VAL A 44 -4.12 -6.69 -17.86
CA VAL A 44 -3.59 -6.99 -16.53
C VAL A 44 -3.98 -8.40 -16.11
N GLU A 45 -3.00 -9.17 -15.69
CA GLU A 45 -3.17 -10.41 -14.94
C GLU A 45 -2.88 -10.13 -13.46
N GLN A 46 -3.78 -10.50 -12.56
CA GLN A 46 -3.59 -10.37 -11.14
C GLN A 46 -3.65 -11.74 -10.46
N PHE A 47 -2.75 -11.97 -9.52
CA PHE A 47 -2.70 -13.23 -8.79
C PHE A 47 -2.31 -13.03 -7.33
N TRP A 48 -2.94 -13.83 -6.45
CA TRP A 48 -2.73 -13.77 -5.02
C TRP A 48 -1.70 -14.80 -4.58
N ILE A 49 -0.83 -14.38 -3.63
CA ILE A 49 0.00 -15.29 -2.85
C ILE A 49 -0.34 -15.10 -1.38
N ARG A 50 -0.73 -16.19 -0.73
CA ARG A 50 -0.92 -16.23 0.72
C ARG A 50 0.41 -16.04 1.42
N THR A 51 0.40 -15.36 2.57
CA THR A 51 1.64 -15.06 3.29
C THR A 51 2.35 -16.33 3.77
N ALA A 52 1.62 -17.41 4.05
CA ALA A 52 2.19 -18.73 4.38
C ALA A 52 2.91 -19.42 3.21
N GLU A 53 2.55 -19.09 1.96
CA GLU A 53 3.13 -19.65 0.74
C GLU A 53 4.21 -18.71 0.14
N LEU A 54 4.31 -17.49 0.67
CA LEU A 54 5.22 -16.46 0.17
C LEU A 54 6.68 -16.82 0.48
N ASN A 55 7.48 -16.93 -0.57
CA ASN A 55 8.92 -17.06 -0.46
C ASN A 55 9.60 -15.94 -1.25
N PRO A 56 10.13 -14.91 -0.58
CA PRO A 56 10.75 -13.77 -1.24
C PRO A 56 11.91 -14.08 -2.18
N GLN A 57 12.53 -15.26 -2.04
CA GLN A 57 13.63 -15.71 -2.89
C GLN A 57 13.17 -16.39 -4.18
N THR A 58 11.93 -16.86 -4.22
CA THR A 58 11.39 -17.64 -5.34
C THR A 58 10.02 -17.15 -5.79
N MET A 59 9.74 -15.85 -5.57
CA MET A 59 8.51 -15.24 -6.09
C MET A 59 8.44 -15.40 -7.61
N PRO A 60 7.25 -15.62 -8.19
CA PRO A 60 7.07 -15.65 -9.64
C PRO A 60 7.43 -14.28 -10.23
N GLU A 61 7.57 -14.19 -11.55
CA GLU A 61 7.75 -12.91 -12.23
C GLU A 61 6.49 -12.06 -12.13
N PHE A 62 6.65 -10.80 -11.74
CA PHE A 62 5.60 -9.79 -11.66
C PHE A 62 6.16 -8.39 -11.94
N ASP A 63 5.29 -7.50 -12.39
CA ASP A 63 5.65 -6.12 -12.77
C ASP A 63 5.39 -5.13 -11.64
N ALA A 64 4.44 -5.44 -10.75
CA ALA A 64 4.14 -4.63 -9.56
C ALA A 64 3.58 -5.49 -8.43
N MET A 65 3.75 -5.01 -7.19
CA MET A 65 3.31 -5.68 -5.96
C MET A 65 2.31 -4.81 -5.19
N TRP A 66 1.21 -5.43 -4.76
CA TRP A 66 0.26 -4.83 -3.85
C TRP A 66 0.11 -5.69 -2.58
N CYS A 67 0.59 -5.17 -1.44
CA CYS A 67 0.31 -5.75 -0.14
C CYS A 67 -1.06 -5.28 0.34
N VAL A 68 -1.99 -6.23 0.47
CA VAL A 68 -3.42 -5.98 0.61
C VAL A 68 -3.85 -5.76 2.07
N PRO A 69 -5.04 -5.19 2.34
CA PRO A 69 -5.59 -5.07 3.68
C PRO A 69 -5.81 -6.41 4.37
N PHE A 70 -6.19 -6.34 5.62
CA PHE A 70 -6.53 -7.43 6.53
C PHE A 70 -5.33 -7.97 7.32
N SER A 71 -5.28 -7.59 8.59
CA SER A 71 -4.28 -8.02 9.59
C SER A 71 -4.96 -8.75 10.75
N PRO A 72 -4.21 -9.55 11.51
CA PRO A 72 -2.81 -9.88 11.29
C PRO A 72 -2.60 -10.82 10.11
N TYR A 73 -1.48 -10.67 9.39
CA TYR A 73 -1.07 -11.65 8.39
C TYR A 73 -0.64 -12.96 9.05
N GLU A 74 -0.85 -14.10 8.41
CA GLU A 74 -0.41 -15.40 8.93
C GLU A 74 1.12 -15.48 9.08
N LYS A 75 1.87 -14.82 8.18
CA LYS A 75 3.33 -14.74 8.18
C LYS A 75 3.83 -13.32 7.91
N PRO A 76 3.72 -12.39 8.87
CA PRO A 76 4.07 -10.98 8.68
C PRO A 76 5.53 -10.77 8.26
N GLU A 77 6.46 -11.60 8.76
CA GLU A 77 7.88 -11.51 8.40
C GLU A 77 8.14 -11.81 6.91
N MET A 78 7.34 -12.67 6.30
CA MET A 78 7.43 -12.94 4.86
C MET A 78 6.94 -11.75 4.04
N VAL A 79 5.91 -11.06 4.51
CA VAL A 79 5.41 -9.81 3.88
C VAL A 79 6.48 -8.72 3.96
N ILE A 80 7.10 -8.51 5.13
CA ILE A 80 8.21 -7.56 5.30
C ILE A 80 9.36 -7.89 4.35
N ALA A 81 9.73 -9.16 4.22
CA ALA A 81 10.79 -9.58 3.31
C ALA A 81 10.42 -9.36 1.82
N ALA A 82 9.15 -9.57 1.43
CA ALA A 82 8.68 -9.29 0.07
C ALA A 82 8.66 -7.79 -0.24
N ILE A 83 8.22 -6.95 0.71
CA ILE A 83 8.25 -5.49 0.59
C ILE A 83 9.70 -5.01 0.40
N LYS A 84 10.65 -5.59 1.15
CA LYS A 84 12.08 -5.33 0.96
C LYS A 84 12.55 -5.63 -0.47
N VAL A 85 12.13 -6.76 -1.04
CA VAL A 85 12.45 -7.10 -2.44
C VAL A 85 11.91 -6.04 -3.40
N ALA A 86 10.64 -5.62 -3.23
CA ALA A 86 10.05 -4.59 -4.08
C ALA A 86 10.82 -3.26 -3.96
N ARG A 87 11.13 -2.83 -2.73
CA ARG A 87 11.87 -1.58 -2.47
C ARG A 87 13.28 -1.60 -3.06
N GLU A 88 14.04 -2.70 -2.87
CA GLU A 88 15.45 -2.79 -3.30
C GLU A 88 15.60 -2.97 -4.83
N ASN A 89 14.58 -3.48 -5.51
CA ASN A 89 14.61 -3.73 -6.95
C ASN A 89 13.80 -2.71 -7.75
N ASP A 90 13.39 -1.60 -7.15
CA ASP A 90 12.59 -0.53 -7.78
C ASP A 90 11.30 -1.05 -8.44
N ILE A 91 10.69 -2.09 -7.86
CA ILE A 91 9.43 -2.67 -8.32
C ILE A 91 8.27 -1.81 -7.78
N PRO A 92 7.35 -1.33 -8.61
CA PRO A 92 6.18 -0.59 -8.16
C PRO A 92 5.46 -1.28 -7.01
N PHE A 93 5.28 -0.56 -5.92
CA PHE A 93 4.70 -1.08 -4.68
C PHE A 93 3.53 -0.22 -4.22
N LEU A 94 2.40 -0.89 -3.95
CA LEU A 94 1.26 -0.33 -3.23
C LEU A 94 1.01 -1.14 -1.96
N GLY A 95 0.90 -0.47 -0.81
CA GLY A 95 0.49 -1.09 0.45
C GLY A 95 -0.76 -0.43 0.98
N THR A 96 -1.85 -1.15 1.21
CA THR A 96 -3.08 -0.57 1.75
C THR A 96 -3.42 -1.17 3.12
N CYS A 97 -3.82 -0.33 4.09
CA CYS A 97 -4.13 -0.73 5.47
C CYS A 97 -2.99 -1.56 6.10
N ALA A 98 -3.11 -2.88 6.22
CA ALA A 98 -2.06 -3.77 6.71
C ALA A 98 -0.76 -3.66 5.88
N GLY A 99 -0.86 -3.57 4.55
CA GLY A 99 0.29 -3.39 3.68
C GLY A 99 1.06 -2.10 3.93
N TYR A 100 0.36 -1.00 4.22
CA TYR A 100 0.97 0.26 4.65
C TYR A 100 1.75 0.11 5.96
N GLN A 101 1.13 -0.52 6.96
CA GLN A 101 1.75 -0.75 8.26
C GLN A 101 3.05 -1.55 8.12
N HIS A 102 3.02 -2.62 7.34
CA HIS A 102 4.20 -3.47 7.10
C HIS A 102 5.27 -2.77 6.26
N ALA A 103 4.91 -1.85 5.37
CA ALA A 103 5.88 -1.01 4.66
C ALA A 103 6.64 -0.05 5.61
N VAL A 104 5.93 0.53 6.58
CA VAL A 104 6.55 1.37 7.61
C VAL A 104 7.49 0.54 8.50
N ILE A 105 7.07 -0.67 8.92
CA ILE A 105 7.90 -1.59 9.72
C ILE A 105 9.13 -2.02 8.92
N GLU A 106 8.95 -2.42 7.66
CA GLU A 106 10.06 -2.82 6.78
C GLU A 106 11.13 -1.73 6.72
N TYR A 107 10.71 -0.50 6.46
CA TYR A 107 11.63 0.61 6.32
C TYR A 107 12.34 0.94 7.64
N ALA A 108 11.62 0.93 8.76
CA ALA A 108 12.20 1.12 10.09
C ALA A 108 13.28 0.07 10.40
N ARG A 109 13.01 -1.21 10.11
CA ARG A 109 13.93 -2.31 10.38
C ARG A 109 15.12 -2.33 9.44
N ASN A 110 14.87 -2.32 8.13
CA ASN A 110 15.87 -2.66 7.12
C ASN A 110 16.64 -1.45 6.57
N VAL A 111 16.08 -0.25 6.69
CA VAL A 111 16.72 0.99 6.22
C VAL A 111 17.25 1.82 7.38
N LEU A 112 16.43 2.01 8.42
CA LEU A 112 16.82 2.85 9.57
C LEU A 112 17.56 2.06 10.67
N GLY A 113 17.59 0.71 10.59
CA GLY A 113 18.31 -0.14 11.54
C GLY A 113 17.60 -0.37 12.87
N PHE A 114 16.30 -0.05 12.97
CA PHE A 114 15.50 -0.28 14.16
C PHE A 114 14.93 -1.71 14.18
N GLY A 115 15.81 -2.71 14.40
CA GLY A 115 15.43 -4.13 14.39
C GLY A 115 14.17 -4.51 15.21
N PRO A 116 13.94 -3.92 16.42
CA PRO A 116 12.76 -4.21 17.23
C PRO A 116 11.45 -3.57 16.74
N ALA A 117 11.47 -2.73 15.70
CA ALA A 117 10.25 -2.07 15.20
C ALA A 117 9.19 -3.10 14.81
N ALA A 118 7.98 -2.98 15.33
CA ALA A 118 6.90 -3.93 15.11
C ALA A 118 5.51 -3.26 15.16
N SER A 119 4.49 -4.05 14.84
CA SER A 119 3.09 -3.70 15.11
C SER A 119 2.70 -4.21 16.49
N ALA A 120 2.06 -3.36 17.32
CA ALA A 120 1.43 -3.78 18.57
C ALA A 120 0.22 -4.70 18.34
N GLU A 121 -0.26 -4.86 17.10
CA GLU A 121 -1.27 -5.86 16.75
C GLU A 121 -0.67 -7.27 16.71
N ASP A 122 0.53 -7.41 16.13
CA ASP A 122 1.22 -8.69 15.98
C ASP A 122 2.00 -9.07 17.24
N ASP A 123 2.61 -8.08 17.91
CA ASP A 123 3.38 -8.24 19.15
C ASP A 123 3.02 -7.11 20.14
N PRO A 124 2.03 -7.33 21.02
CA PRO A 124 1.60 -6.33 22.02
C PRO A 124 2.67 -5.92 23.03
N ASP A 125 3.69 -6.76 23.23
CA ASP A 125 4.78 -6.54 24.18
C ASP A 125 6.04 -5.96 23.50
N THR A 126 5.97 -5.62 22.23
CA THR A 126 7.12 -5.07 21.48
C THR A 126 7.66 -3.81 22.16
N PRO A 127 9.00 -3.69 22.33
CA PRO A 127 9.60 -2.49 22.90
C PRO A 127 9.54 -1.28 21.97
N MET A 128 9.21 -1.50 20.68
CA MET A 128 9.18 -0.46 19.67
C MET A 128 7.95 -0.59 18.77
N PRO A 129 6.75 -0.26 19.29
CA PRO A 129 5.50 -0.34 18.54
C PRO A 129 5.36 0.84 17.55
N VAL A 130 6.06 0.77 16.42
CA VAL A 130 5.97 1.80 15.36
C VAL A 130 4.58 1.85 14.73
N ILE A 131 3.84 0.75 14.84
CA ILE A 131 2.41 0.67 14.56
C ILE A 131 1.69 0.40 15.87
N ALA A 132 0.69 1.22 16.19
CA ALA A 132 -0.05 1.17 17.45
C ALA A 132 -1.56 1.31 17.22
N PRO A 133 -2.40 0.92 18.20
CA PRO A 133 -3.82 1.14 18.13
C PRO A 133 -4.15 2.61 17.90
N LEU A 134 -5.08 2.90 17.00
CA LEU A 134 -5.63 4.24 16.82
C LEU A 134 -6.48 4.63 18.02
N ALA A 135 -6.43 5.91 18.39
CA ALA A 135 -7.27 6.47 19.45
C ALA A 135 -8.78 6.28 19.15
N CYS A 136 -9.14 6.44 17.86
CA CYS A 136 -10.47 6.12 17.33
C CYS A 136 -10.32 5.10 16.21
N LYS A 137 -11.00 3.96 16.32
CA LYS A 137 -11.02 2.96 15.25
C LYS A 137 -11.83 3.46 14.07
N LEU A 138 -11.28 3.33 12.87
CA LEU A 138 -11.86 3.79 11.61
C LEU A 138 -12.46 2.61 10.85
N TYR A 139 -13.59 2.09 11.30
CA TYR A 139 -14.27 0.98 10.65
C TYR A 139 -15.45 1.50 9.81
N ASP A 140 -15.39 1.23 8.48
CA ASP A 140 -16.39 1.62 7.49
C ASP A 140 -16.75 3.12 7.53
N GLN A 141 -15.71 3.93 7.71
CA GLN A 141 -15.81 5.40 7.78
C GLN A 141 -15.00 6.02 6.65
N ALA A 142 -15.42 7.22 6.25
CA ALA A 142 -14.66 8.06 5.34
C ALA A 142 -14.15 9.27 6.10
N GLU A 143 -12.85 9.58 5.95
CA GLU A 143 -12.23 10.73 6.58
C GLU A 143 -11.43 11.56 5.57
N ALA A 144 -11.26 12.82 5.92
CA ALA A 144 -10.47 13.74 5.14
C ALA A 144 -8.97 13.48 5.32
N ILE A 145 -8.23 13.52 4.21
CA ILE A 145 -6.78 13.45 4.17
C ILE A 145 -6.25 14.74 3.58
N ASN A 146 -5.43 15.42 4.34
CA ASN A 146 -4.68 16.59 3.90
C ASN A 146 -3.41 16.08 3.21
N ILE A 147 -3.24 16.41 1.93
CA ILE A 147 -2.14 15.95 1.09
C ILE A 147 -1.02 16.99 1.08
N GLU A 148 0.22 16.56 1.28
CA GLU A 148 1.38 17.46 1.22
C GLU A 148 1.67 17.92 -0.21
N HIS A 149 1.82 19.21 -0.39
CA HIS A 149 2.22 19.82 -1.64
C HIS A 149 3.64 19.35 -2.06
N GLY A 150 3.82 19.07 -3.36
CA GLY A 150 5.09 18.58 -3.90
C GLY A 150 5.43 17.14 -3.51
N SER A 151 4.44 16.39 -3.02
CA SER A 151 4.54 14.95 -2.85
C SER A 151 4.06 14.21 -4.09
N ARG A 152 4.44 12.94 -4.25
CA ARG A 152 3.90 12.08 -5.30
C ARG A 152 2.38 11.89 -5.13
N ALA A 153 1.93 11.74 -3.89
CA ALA A 153 0.49 11.71 -3.60
C ALA A 153 -0.20 12.99 -4.09
N GLY A 154 0.40 14.17 -3.85
CA GLY A 154 -0.10 15.45 -4.37
C GLY A 154 -0.18 15.50 -5.89
N ASP A 155 0.84 14.99 -6.57
CA ASP A 155 0.86 14.90 -8.04
C ASP A 155 -0.21 13.94 -8.58
N ILE A 156 -0.53 12.86 -7.86
CA ILE A 156 -1.54 11.89 -8.26
C ILE A 156 -2.96 12.40 -8.02
N TYR A 157 -3.22 12.93 -6.84
CA TYR A 157 -4.56 13.38 -6.47
C TYR A 157 -4.93 14.74 -7.07
N GLN A 158 -3.96 15.59 -7.37
CA GLN A 158 -4.17 16.97 -7.85
C GLN A 158 -5.10 17.77 -6.95
N ALA A 159 -5.06 17.49 -5.63
CA ALA A 159 -5.90 18.09 -4.61
C ALA A 159 -5.16 18.20 -3.29
N GLU A 160 -5.42 19.26 -2.52
CA GLU A 160 -4.84 19.47 -1.19
C GLU A 160 -5.57 18.65 -0.11
N LYS A 161 -6.80 18.24 -0.37
CA LYS A 161 -7.63 17.48 0.56
C LYS A 161 -8.55 16.54 -0.19
N VAL A 162 -8.60 15.27 0.26
CA VAL A 162 -9.44 14.22 -0.32
C VAL A 162 -10.21 13.49 0.78
N MET A 163 -11.28 12.77 0.39
CA MET A 163 -12.04 11.91 1.29
C MET A 163 -11.74 10.47 0.96
N GLU A 164 -11.28 9.68 1.94
CA GLU A 164 -10.90 8.29 1.75
C GLU A 164 -11.57 7.35 2.75
N GLU A 165 -11.84 6.11 2.32
CA GLU A 165 -12.56 5.12 3.12
C GLU A 165 -11.61 4.21 3.88
N TYR A 166 -11.98 3.90 5.11
CA TYR A 166 -11.18 3.11 6.05
C TYR A 166 -11.90 1.88 6.57
N HIS A 167 -11.11 0.87 6.87
CA HIS A 167 -11.46 -0.21 7.78
C HIS A 167 -10.20 -0.60 8.55
N CYS A 168 -9.78 0.23 9.52
CA CYS A 168 -8.50 0.08 10.20
C CYS A 168 -8.61 0.44 11.69
N GLY A 169 -7.94 -0.34 12.54
CA GLY A 169 -7.84 -0.12 13.97
C GLY A 169 -6.46 0.29 14.46
N PHE A 170 -5.46 0.26 13.56
CA PHE A 170 -4.05 0.53 13.86
C PHE A 170 -3.46 1.54 12.89
N GLY A 171 -2.43 2.25 13.31
CA GLY A 171 -1.75 3.26 12.49
C GLY A 171 -0.34 3.54 12.98
N VAL A 172 0.37 4.43 12.31
CA VAL A 172 1.71 4.85 12.73
C VAL A 172 1.64 5.52 14.09
N ASN A 173 2.47 5.05 15.01
CA ASN A 173 2.55 5.59 16.36
C ASN A 173 3.28 6.95 16.34
N ARG A 174 2.63 7.98 16.88
CA ARG A 174 3.15 9.35 16.93
C ARG A 174 4.52 9.45 17.62
N ASP A 175 4.75 8.61 18.62
CA ASP A 175 6.00 8.62 19.38
C ASP A 175 7.21 8.20 18.53
N PHE A 176 6.96 7.53 17.41
CA PHE A 176 8.00 7.04 16.50
C PHE A 176 8.03 7.73 15.13
N VAL A 177 7.14 8.68 14.85
CA VAL A 177 7.13 9.40 13.55
C VAL A 177 8.49 10.06 13.26
N ASN A 178 9.11 10.62 14.27
CA ASN A 178 10.39 11.35 14.15
C ASN A 178 11.56 10.49 13.67
N ILE A 179 11.51 9.14 13.82
CA ILE A 179 12.59 8.28 13.32
C ILE A 179 12.70 8.30 11.79
N PHE A 180 11.63 8.70 11.09
CA PHE A 180 11.59 8.79 9.63
C PHE A 180 12.05 10.17 9.11
N GLU A 181 12.26 11.15 9.99
CA GLU A 181 12.74 12.47 9.59
C GLU A 181 14.10 12.36 8.88
N ASN A 182 14.28 13.13 7.83
CA ASN A 182 15.48 13.14 6.98
C ASN A 182 15.79 11.79 6.28
N SER A 183 14.83 10.87 6.22
CA SER A 183 14.93 9.65 5.44
C SER A 183 14.26 9.81 4.06
N GLN A 184 14.40 8.80 3.18
CA GLN A 184 13.71 8.82 1.89
C GLN A 184 12.22 8.42 2.00
N LEU A 185 11.83 7.69 3.05
CA LEU A 185 10.44 7.48 3.36
C LEU A 185 9.91 8.71 4.06
N ARG A 186 8.90 9.35 3.48
CA ARG A 186 8.20 10.47 4.08
C ARG A 186 6.70 10.18 4.20
N PHE A 187 6.08 10.80 5.15
CA PHE A 187 4.63 10.85 5.21
C PHE A 187 4.15 12.04 4.38
N SER A 188 3.20 11.80 3.49
CA SER A 188 2.72 12.79 2.51
C SER A 188 1.20 13.00 2.54
N GLY A 189 0.51 12.36 3.48
CA GLY A 189 -0.91 12.58 3.74
C GLY A 189 -1.20 12.39 5.23
N TYR A 190 -2.03 13.28 5.76
CA TYR A 190 -2.37 13.32 7.18
C TYR A 190 -3.87 13.54 7.37
N ASP A 191 -4.45 12.96 8.41
CA ASP A 191 -5.80 13.32 8.81
C ASP A 191 -5.88 14.72 9.45
N ASP A 192 -7.09 15.15 9.84
CA ASP A 192 -7.29 16.45 10.46
C ASP A 192 -6.69 16.56 11.89
N HIS A 193 -6.20 15.44 12.45
CA HIS A 193 -5.48 15.39 13.73
C HIS A 193 -3.95 15.34 13.56
N GLY A 194 -3.47 15.36 12.30
CA GLY A 194 -2.05 15.29 11.96
C GLY A 194 -1.46 13.89 12.05
N GLU A 195 -2.30 12.85 12.03
CA GLU A 195 -1.84 11.45 12.01
C GLU A 195 -1.44 11.04 10.59
N PRO A 196 -0.29 10.38 10.38
CA PRO A 196 0.14 9.94 9.06
C PRO A 196 -0.81 8.92 8.46
N ARG A 197 -1.26 9.16 7.21
CA ARG A 197 -2.20 8.30 6.47
C ARG A 197 -1.66 7.86 5.13
N ILE A 198 -0.63 8.52 4.61
CA ILE A 198 0.10 8.12 3.40
C ILE A 198 1.59 8.15 3.70
N CYS A 199 2.32 7.12 3.28
CA CYS A 199 3.78 7.17 3.18
C CYS A 199 4.22 6.93 1.75
N GLU A 200 5.38 7.50 1.38
CA GLU A 200 5.99 7.31 0.07
C GLU A 200 7.51 7.31 0.17
N ILE A 201 8.19 6.57 -0.72
CA ILE A 201 9.64 6.65 -0.91
C ILE A 201 9.90 7.49 -2.16
N THR A 202 10.49 8.65 -1.95
CA THR A 202 10.62 9.69 -2.99
C THR A 202 11.53 9.28 -4.15
N ALA A 203 12.60 8.54 -3.87
CA ALA A 203 13.56 8.09 -4.87
C ALA A 203 13.15 6.81 -5.62
N HIS A 204 12.09 6.13 -5.16
CA HIS A 204 11.58 4.92 -5.78
C HIS A 204 10.64 5.25 -6.94
N ARG A 205 10.64 4.42 -8.01
CA ARG A 205 9.75 4.59 -9.17
C ARG A 205 8.28 4.75 -8.77
N PHE A 206 7.77 3.88 -7.90
CA PHE A 206 6.48 4.00 -7.25
C PHE A 206 6.48 3.17 -5.96
N PHE A 207 6.51 3.81 -4.80
CA PHE A 207 6.37 3.15 -3.51
C PHE A 207 5.45 4.00 -2.65
N ILE A 208 4.21 3.57 -2.51
CA ILE A 208 3.18 4.28 -1.74
C ILE A 208 2.47 3.29 -0.82
N GLY A 209 2.29 3.71 0.44
CA GLY A 209 1.44 3.05 1.40
C GLY A 209 0.33 3.98 1.86
N THR A 210 -0.89 3.45 2.04
CA THR A 210 -2.04 4.20 2.56
C THR A 210 -2.70 3.47 3.72
N ALA A 211 -3.01 4.19 4.79
CA ALA A 211 -3.78 3.66 5.92
C ALA A 211 -5.24 3.37 5.54
N PHE A 212 -5.75 4.07 4.51
CA PHE A 212 -7.07 3.88 3.93
C PHE A 212 -7.08 2.84 2.81
N GLN A 213 -8.26 2.54 2.29
CA GLN A 213 -8.51 1.47 1.31
C GLN A 213 -9.03 2.05 -0.01
N PRO A 214 -8.15 2.57 -0.92
CA PRO A 214 -8.53 3.19 -2.18
C PRO A 214 -9.31 2.25 -3.10
N GLU A 215 -9.11 0.93 -2.98
CA GLU A 215 -9.84 -0.09 -3.71
C GLU A 215 -11.36 -0.05 -3.48
N ARG A 216 -11.81 0.45 -2.34
CA ARG A 216 -13.26 0.54 -2.02
C ARG A 216 -14.03 1.43 -2.99
N SER A 217 -13.36 2.38 -3.65
CA SER A 217 -13.93 3.21 -4.70
C SER A 217 -14.56 2.39 -5.84
N ALA A 218 -13.98 1.22 -6.14
CA ALA A 218 -14.46 0.33 -7.18
C ALA A 218 -15.86 -0.26 -6.90
N LEU A 219 -16.26 -0.35 -5.64
CA LEU A 219 -17.63 -0.75 -5.26
C LEU A 219 -18.66 0.26 -5.74
N LYS A 220 -18.24 1.50 -5.96
CA LYS A 220 -19.04 2.62 -6.50
C LYS A 220 -18.76 2.84 -8.00
N GLN A 221 -18.10 1.90 -8.68
CA GLN A 221 -17.70 1.99 -10.09
C GLN A 221 -16.82 3.21 -10.39
N THR A 222 -16.03 3.65 -9.42
CA THR A 222 -15.13 4.81 -9.54
C THR A 222 -13.70 4.35 -9.71
N VAL A 223 -13.02 4.85 -10.75
CA VAL A 223 -11.58 4.66 -10.95
C VAL A 223 -10.82 5.49 -9.92
N HIS A 224 -9.94 4.88 -9.17
CA HIS A 224 -9.15 5.58 -8.16
C HIS A 224 -7.81 6.06 -8.74
N PRO A 225 -7.43 7.35 -8.57
CA PRO A 225 -6.22 7.90 -9.19
C PRO A 225 -4.94 7.21 -8.72
N LEU A 226 -4.87 6.81 -7.44
CA LEU A 226 -3.71 6.12 -6.89
C LEU A 226 -3.50 4.74 -7.53
N ILE A 227 -4.59 3.98 -7.78
CA ILE A 227 -4.51 2.66 -8.41
C ILE A 227 -4.12 2.81 -9.89
N THR A 228 -4.66 3.82 -10.58
CA THR A 228 -4.26 4.14 -11.95
C THR A 228 -2.76 4.50 -12.02
N ALA A 229 -2.26 5.32 -11.09
CA ALA A 229 -0.85 5.68 -11.03
C ALA A 229 0.05 4.47 -10.70
N PHE A 230 -0.40 3.56 -9.82
CA PHE A 230 0.29 2.31 -9.53
C PHE A 230 0.45 1.43 -10.79
N LEU A 231 -0.63 1.20 -11.54
CA LEU A 231 -0.57 0.44 -12.78
C LEU A 231 0.28 1.17 -13.85
N THR A 232 0.18 2.49 -13.93
CA THR A 232 1.01 3.28 -14.86
C THR A 232 2.51 3.11 -14.59
N ALA A 233 2.90 3.00 -13.33
CA ALA A 233 4.30 2.77 -12.95
C ALA A 233 4.81 1.36 -13.30
N ALA A 234 3.92 0.40 -13.54
CA ALA A 234 4.23 -0.97 -13.92
C ALA A 234 4.28 -1.17 -15.46
N LEU A 235 3.81 -0.19 -16.25
CA LEU A 235 3.97 -0.14 -17.71
C LEU A 235 5.41 0.21 -18.10
#